data_f41d5fdee9849864831dc5cbab3146f3
#
_entry.id   f41d5fdee9849864831dc5cbab3146f3
#
_cell.length_a   1.000
_cell.length_b   1.000
_cell.length_c   1.000
_cell.angle_alpha   90.00
_cell.angle_beta   90.00
_cell.angle_gamma   90.00
#
_symmetry.space_group_name_H-M   'P 1'
#
loop_
_entity.id
_entity.type
_entity.pdbx_description
1 polymer ?
#
loop_
_entity_poly.entity_id
_entity_poly.type
_entity_poly.pdbx_seq_one_letter_code
_entity_poly.pdbx_strand_id
1 'polypeptide(L)'
;MGLFNKLFGKKEKESLDEGLQKTKTGFFEKITKAIAGKSTVDEEVLDNLEDALVSADVGIDTTIEIINRIEQRVATDKYINTSELNKLLQDEIQNILTDSPEDSYKEFDLPDDKKPYVMLVVGVNGVGKTTTIGKLAHNYKKAGKNVLLGAADTFRAAAVEQLTIWSERVNVPIVKQPMGSDPAAVAYDAVQSAVAKKSDIVIIDTAGRLHNKAHLMEELSKIKRVIQKVIPDAPHEVLLVLDGSTGQNALEQAKHFTAATDVTSIAITKLDGTAKGGVVLAIANQFKIPVKYIGVGEKMDDLLIFDKHEFVDSLFNLEKP
;
A
#
# COMPACT_ATOMS: atom_id res chain seq x y z
N MET A 1 -22.89 2.50 18.30
CA MET A 1 -22.32 2.43 16.94
C MET A 1 -23.25 3.19 16.02
N GLY A 2 -22.88 4.41 15.65
CA GLY A 2 -23.79 5.39 15.07
C GLY A 2 -23.98 5.22 13.56
N LEU A 3 -25.06 5.79 13.05
CA LEU A 3 -25.43 5.88 11.64
C LEU A 3 -24.28 6.42 10.74
N PHE A 4 -23.38 7.22 11.31
CA PHE A 4 -22.19 7.77 10.65
C PHE A 4 -21.20 6.68 10.20
N ASN A 5 -20.85 5.71 11.05
CA ASN A 5 -19.93 4.62 10.70
C ASN A 5 -20.51 3.70 9.59
N LYS A 6 -21.83 3.54 9.53
CA LYS A 6 -22.49 2.74 8.49
C LYS A 6 -22.47 3.43 7.11
N LEU A 7 -22.52 4.76 7.09
CA LEU A 7 -22.47 5.55 5.85
C LEU A 7 -21.04 5.70 5.31
N PHE A 8 -20.04 5.84 6.20
CA PHE A 8 -18.63 5.93 5.81
C PHE A 8 -18.14 4.59 5.23
N GLY A 9 -18.31 3.49 5.92
CA GLY A 9 -17.92 2.16 5.42
C GLY A 9 -18.60 1.78 4.11
N LYS A 10 -19.85 2.22 3.87
CA LYS A 10 -20.53 1.99 2.59
C LYS A 10 -19.86 2.77 1.44
N LYS A 11 -19.47 4.02 1.68
CA LYS A 11 -18.81 4.87 0.67
C LYS A 11 -17.38 4.39 0.36
N GLU A 12 -16.65 3.92 1.35
CA GLU A 12 -15.33 3.34 1.18
C GLU A 12 -15.39 2.04 0.37
N LYS A 13 -16.35 1.18 0.67
CA LYS A 13 -16.61 -0.05 -0.11
C LYS A 13 -17.00 0.25 -1.55
N GLU A 14 -17.88 1.22 -1.79
CA GLU A 14 -18.23 1.66 -3.15
C GLU A 14 -16.98 2.18 -3.91
N SER A 15 -16.13 2.99 -3.26
CA SER A 15 -14.88 3.49 -3.85
C SER A 15 -13.88 2.36 -4.12
N LEU A 16 -13.79 1.36 -3.24
CA LEU A 16 -12.98 0.17 -3.43
C LEU A 16 -13.46 -0.64 -4.63
N ASP A 17 -14.76 -0.94 -4.71
CA ASP A 17 -15.35 -1.74 -5.80
C ASP A 17 -15.22 -1.03 -7.15
N GLU A 18 -15.46 0.29 -7.22
CA GLU A 18 -15.24 1.09 -8.42
C GLU A 18 -13.76 1.11 -8.83
N GLY A 19 -12.87 1.37 -7.88
CA GLY A 19 -11.44 1.46 -8.14
C GLY A 19 -10.81 0.13 -8.54
N LEU A 20 -11.29 -0.99 -8.01
CA LEU A 20 -10.79 -2.33 -8.35
C LEU A 20 -11.50 -2.98 -9.54
N GLN A 21 -12.43 -2.31 -10.23
CA GLN A 21 -13.25 -2.94 -11.27
C GLN A 21 -12.43 -3.63 -12.37
N LYS A 22 -11.33 -3.00 -12.85
CA LYS A 22 -10.46 -3.61 -13.86
C LYS A 22 -9.68 -4.80 -13.31
N THR A 23 -9.15 -4.67 -12.10
CA THR A 23 -8.45 -5.75 -11.39
C THR A 23 -9.39 -6.93 -11.16
N LYS A 24 -10.58 -6.67 -10.64
CA LYS A 24 -11.64 -7.64 -10.37
C LYS A 24 -12.03 -8.39 -11.64
N THR A 25 -12.41 -7.69 -12.71
CA THR A 25 -12.78 -8.33 -13.98
C THR A 25 -11.62 -9.18 -14.50
N GLY A 26 -10.41 -8.66 -14.54
CA GLY A 26 -9.25 -9.40 -15.03
C GLY A 26 -8.88 -10.62 -14.19
N PHE A 27 -8.95 -10.52 -12.87
CA PHE A 27 -8.66 -11.62 -11.95
C PHE A 27 -9.76 -12.68 -11.97
N PHE A 28 -11.01 -12.26 -11.74
CA PHE A 28 -12.14 -13.16 -11.64
C PHE A 28 -12.44 -13.90 -12.96
N GLU A 29 -12.37 -13.23 -14.12
CA GLU A 29 -12.56 -13.88 -15.42
C GLU A 29 -11.55 -14.99 -15.67
N LYS A 30 -10.28 -14.77 -15.29
CA LYS A 30 -9.21 -15.75 -15.43
C LYS A 30 -9.47 -16.97 -14.54
N ILE A 31 -9.80 -16.75 -13.26
CA ILE A 31 -10.13 -17.81 -12.31
C ILE A 31 -11.36 -18.60 -12.77
N THR A 32 -12.45 -17.90 -13.10
CA THR A 32 -13.70 -18.55 -13.56
C THR A 32 -13.48 -19.38 -14.82
N LYS A 33 -12.66 -18.88 -15.75
CA LYS A 33 -12.33 -19.59 -16.99
C LYS A 33 -11.49 -20.86 -16.69
N ALA A 34 -10.58 -20.77 -15.74
CA ALA A 34 -9.72 -21.90 -15.33
C ALA A 34 -10.53 -23.09 -14.79
N ILE A 35 -11.65 -22.82 -14.10
CA ILE A 35 -12.49 -23.84 -13.47
C ILE A 35 -13.77 -24.16 -14.25
N ALA A 36 -14.02 -23.46 -15.38
CA ALA A 36 -15.28 -23.60 -16.15
C ALA A 36 -15.45 -25.00 -16.72
N GLY A 37 -16.67 -25.55 -16.57
CA GLY A 37 -17.04 -26.85 -17.15
C GLY A 37 -16.51 -28.09 -16.40
N LYS A 38 -15.81 -27.90 -15.29
CA LYS A 38 -15.31 -28.99 -14.44
C LYS A 38 -16.22 -29.15 -13.21
N SER A 39 -16.46 -30.43 -12.82
CA SER A 39 -17.27 -30.76 -11.64
C SER A 39 -16.42 -31.13 -10.42
N THR A 40 -15.18 -31.50 -10.65
CA THR A 40 -14.20 -31.91 -9.61
C THR A 40 -12.90 -31.18 -9.79
N VAL A 41 -12.13 -31.03 -8.72
CA VAL A 41 -10.78 -30.43 -8.74
C VAL A 41 -9.80 -31.55 -9.06
N ASP A 42 -9.32 -31.58 -10.28
CA ASP A 42 -8.27 -32.48 -10.77
C ASP A 42 -6.98 -31.71 -11.08
N GLU A 43 -5.92 -32.41 -11.49
CA GLU A 43 -4.63 -31.82 -11.83
C GLU A 43 -4.75 -30.74 -12.93
N GLU A 44 -5.60 -30.99 -13.94
CA GLU A 44 -5.85 -30.02 -15.03
C GLU A 44 -6.50 -28.72 -14.52
N VAL A 45 -7.38 -28.79 -13.51
CA VAL A 45 -7.98 -27.61 -12.88
C VAL A 45 -6.94 -26.83 -12.10
N LEU A 46 -6.04 -27.51 -11.38
CA LEU A 46 -4.97 -26.88 -10.62
C LEU A 46 -3.96 -26.20 -11.54
N ASP A 47 -3.55 -26.85 -12.63
CA ASP A 47 -2.67 -26.26 -13.65
C ASP A 47 -3.27 -24.99 -14.26
N ASN A 48 -4.55 -25.06 -14.64
CA ASN A 48 -5.26 -23.89 -15.19
C ASN A 48 -5.39 -22.77 -14.18
N LEU A 49 -5.56 -23.09 -12.90
CA LEU A 49 -5.62 -22.11 -11.81
C LEU A 49 -4.25 -21.45 -11.58
N GLU A 50 -3.17 -22.23 -11.65
CA GLU A 50 -1.79 -21.73 -11.60
C GLU A 50 -1.54 -20.73 -12.70
N ASP A 51 -1.84 -21.08 -13.96
CA ASP A 51 -1.71 -20.18 -15.10
C ASP A 51 -2.54 -18.89 -14.95
N ALA A 52 -3.76 -19.00 -14.41
CA ALA A 52 -4.62 -17.85 -14.15
C ALA A 52 -4.02 -16.90 -13.11
N LEU A 53 -3.50 -17.43 -12.00
CA LEU A 53 -2.87 -16.66 -10.93
C LEU A 53 -1.59 -15.96 -11.41
N VAL A 54 -0.71 -16.67 -12.12
CA VAL A 54 0.52 -16.10 -12.71
C VAL A 54 0.16 -14.99 -13.69
N SER A 55 -0.81 -15.23 -14.57
CA SER A 55 -1.27 -14.22 -15.55
C SER A 55 -1.94 -12.99 -14.91
N ALA A 56 -2.39 -13.10 -13.68
CA ALA A 56 -2.94 -12.01 -12.88
C ALA A 56 -1.87 -11.25 -12.06
N ASP A 57 -0.59 -11.48 -12.33
CA ASP A 57 0.56 -10.87 -11.62
C ASP A 57 0.67 -11.26 -10.13
N VAL A 58 0.12 -12.41 -9.71
CA VAL A 58 0.29 -12.95 -8.33
C VAL A 58 1.75 -13.35 -8.06
N GLY A 59 2.55 -13.57 -9.12
CA GLY A 59 3.94 -14.01 -9.02
C GLY A 59 4.07 -15.51 -8.80
N ILE A 60 5.16 -16.08 -9.31
CA ILE A 60 5.35 -17.55 -9.35
C ILE A 60 5.40 -18.14 -7.94
N ASP A 61 6.23 -17.61 -7.04
CA ASP A 61 6.41 -18.17 -5.69
C ASP A 61 5.09 -18.16 -4.88
N THR A 62 4.35 -17.06 -4.96
CA THR A 62 3.06 -16.93 -4.28
C THR A 62 2.00 -17.83 -4.90
N THR A 63 2.00 -18.01 -6.21
CA THR A 63 1.09 -18.90 -6.91
C THR A 63 1.35 -20.36 -6.49
N ILE A 64 2.60 -20.82 -6.51
CA ILE A 64 2.98 -22.18 -6.06
C ILE A 64 2.54 -22.39 -4.59
N GLU A 65 2.71 -21.41 -3.72
CA GLU A 65 2.26 -21.53 -2.33
C GLU A 65 0.74 -21.68 -2.23
N ILE A 66 -0.03 -20.90 -3.01
CA ILE A 66 -1.51 -21.00 -3.06
C ILE A 66 -1.93 -22.39 -3.56
N ILE A 67 -1.36 -22.84 -4.68
CA ILE A 67 -1.70 -24.15 -5.28
C ILE A 67 -1.38 -25.29 -4.31
N ASN A 68 -0.20 -25.33 -3.72
CA ASN A 68 0.18 -26.34 -2.74
C ASN A 68 -0.79 -26.40 -1.54
N ARG A 69 -1.25 -25.26 -1.04
CA ARG A 69 -2.24 -25.22 0.05
C ARG A 69 -3.60 -25.75 -0.39
N ILE A 70 -4.03 -25.41 -1.61
CA ILE A 70 -5.26 -25.92 -2.20
C ILE A 70 -5.17 -27.45 -2.38
N GLU A 71 -4.08 -27.98 -2.93
CA GLU A 71 -3.85 -29.41 -3.09
C GLU A 71 -3.95 -30.17 -1.75
N GLN A 72 -3.30 -29.65 -0.71
CA GLN A 72 -3.36 -30.26 0.63
C GLN A 72 -4.80 -30.29 1.18
N ARG A 73 -5.58 -29.23 0.94
CA ARG A 73 -6.98 -29.17 1.36
C ARG A 73 -7.84 -30.14 0.56
N VAL A 74 -7.67 -30.16 -0.77
CA VAL A 74 -8.39 -31.09 -1.67
C VAL A 74 -8.08 -32.55 -1.32
N ALA A 75 -6.83 -32.89 -1.00
CA ALA A 75 -6.45 -34.23 -0.59
C ALA A 75 -7.09 -34.66 0.75
N THR A 76 -7.38 -33.69 1.63
CA THR A 76 -8.00 -33.96 2.94
C THR A 76 -9.53 -34.04 2.85
N ASP A 77 -10.13 -33.14 2.09
CA ASP A 77 -11.59 -32.98 1.92
C ASP A 77 -12.02 -33.68 0.63
N LYS A 78 -12.35 -34.94 0.71
CA LYS A 78 -12.51 -35.92 -0.41
C LYS A 78 -13.45 -35.52 -1.57
N TYR A 79 -14.21 -34.44 -1.48
CA TYR A 79 -15.16 -34.00 -2.54
C TYR A 79 -15.26 -32.47 -2.53
N ILE A 80 -14.36 -31.79 -3.23
CA ILE A 80 -14.46 -30.34 -3.46
C ILE A 80 -15.01 -30.13 -4.88
N ASN A 81 -16.17 -29.51 -4.96
CA ASN A 81 -16.73 -29.04 -6.23
C ASN A 81 -16.18 -27.65 -6.59
N THR A 82 -16.37 -27.20 -7.80
CA THR A 82 -15.83 -25.92 -8.29
C THR A 82 -16.36 -24.69 -7.56
N SER A 83 -17.54 -24.74 -6.93
CA SER A 83 -18.05 -23.65 -6.11
C SER A 83 -17.34 -23.57 -4.75
N GLU A 84 -17.00 -24.72 -4.18
CA GLU A 84 -16.20 -24.83 -2.96
C GLU A 84 -14.74 -24.42 -3.21
N LEU A 85 -14.21 -24.71 -4.41
CA LEU A 85 -12.86 -24.28 -4.80
C LEU A 85 -12.71 -22.76 -4.78
N ASN A 86 -13.71 -22.00 -5.27
CA ASN A 86 -13.69 -20.54 -5.21
C ASN A 86 -13.59 -20.03 -3.77
N LYS A 87 -14.36 -20.62 -2.85
CA LYS A 87 -14.30 -20.26 -1.43
C LYS A 87 -12.96 -20.65 -0.83
N LEU A 88 -12.46 -21.84 -1.15
CA LEU A 88 -11.15 -22.30 -0.69
C LEU A 88 -10.04 -21.37 -1.16
N LEU A 89 -10.05 -20.98 -2.44
CA LEU A 89 -9.09 -20.03 -3.00
C LEU A 89 -9.17 -18.68 -2.31
N GLN A 90 -10.37 -18.18 -2.04
CA GLN A 90 -10.59 -16.93 -1.30
C GLN A 90 -10.00 -17.03 0.12
N ASP A 91 -10.26 -18.12 0.84
CA ASP A 91 -9.73 -18.36 2.18
C ASP A 91 -8.19 -18.42 2.16
N GLU A 92 -7.59 -19.15 1.20
CA GLU A 92 -6.14 -19.25 1.12
C GLU A 92 -5.46 -17.92 0.73
N ILE A 93 -6.07 -17.14 -0.14
CA ILE A 93 -5.60 -15.79 -0.45
C ILE A 93 -5.66 -14.88 0.79
N GLN A 94 -6.74 -14.94 1.58
CA GLN A 94 -6.84 -14.19 2.84
C GLN A 94 -5.77 -14.60 3.84
N ASN A 95 -5.43 -15.90 3.90
CA ASN A 95 -4.41 -16.44 4.80
C ASN A 95 -2.98 -16.03 4.40
N ILE A 96 -2.74 -15.73 3.13
CA ILE A 96 -1.44 -15.24 2.62
C ILE A 96 -1.23 -13.77 2.98
N LEU A 97 -2.29 -12.99 2.95
CA LEU A 97 -2.23 -11.57 3.29
C LEU A 97 -1.91 -11.42 4.79
N THR A 98 -0.77 -10.84 5.08
CA THR A 98 -0.30 -10.61 6.45
C THR A 98 -1.23 -9.62 7.14
N ASP A 99 -1.70 -10.01 8.32
CA ASP A 99 -2.39 -9.06 9.19
C ASP A 99 -1.45 -7.92 9.55
N SER A 100 -1.91 -6.69 9.44
CA SER A 100 -1.18 -5.59 10.02
C SER A 100 -1.18 -5.80 11.54
N PRO A 101 -0.03 -5.70 12.23
CA PRO A 101 0.00 -5.69 13.70
C PRO A 101 -0.91 -4.59 14.29
N GLU A 102 -1.29 -3.66 13.44
CA GLU A 102 -2.12 -2.50 13.69
C GLU A 102 -3.56 -2.68 13.19
N ASP A 103 -4.10 -3.91 13.11
CA ASP A 103 -5.54 -4.14 12.85
C ASP A 103 -6.48 -3.41 13.85
N SER A 104 -5.87 -2.68 14.80
CA SER A 104 -6.52 -1.73 15.68
C SER A 104 -6.77 -0.35 15.05
N TYR A 105 -6.07 0.02 13.97
CA TYR A 105 -6.26 1.34 13.32
C TYR A 105 -7.29 1.24 12.19
N LYS A 106 -8.55 1.09 12.56
CA LYS A 106 -9.68 1.13 11.61
C LYS A 106 -9.92 2.51 10.99
N GLU A 107 -9.21 3.52 11.46
CA GLU A 107 -9.30 4.92 11.04
C GLU A 107 -7.88 5.49 10.97
N PHE A 108 -7.71 6.69 10.39
CA PHE A 108 -6.43 7.41 10.37
C PHE A 108 -6.04 7.88 11.79
N ASP A 109 -5.84 6.93 12.70
CA ASP A 109 -5.43 7.18 14.08
C ASP A 109 -3.91 7.00 14.25
N LEU A 110 -3.38 7.43 15.37
CA LEU A 110 -1.96 7.45 15.69
C LEU A 110 -1.76 6.97 17.13
N PRO A 111 -0.64 6.28 17.43
CA PRO A 111 -0.29 5.92 18.78
C PRO A 111 -0.21 7.16 19.68
N ASP A 112 -0.85 7.12 20.84
CA ASP A 112 -0.89 8.26 21.77
C ASP A 112 0.47 8.61 22.39
N ASP A 113 1.36 7.63 22.47
CA ASP A 113 2.71 7.74 23.02
C ASP A 113 3.76 8.27 22.02
N LYS A 114 3.38 8.46 20.74
CA LYS A 114 4.26 8.87 19.64
C LYS A 114 3.84 10.25 19.10
N LYS A 115 4.27 11.33 19.72
CA LYS A 115 3.93 12.71 19.30
C LYS A 115 5.15 13.62 19.20
N PRO A 116 5.45 14.15 17.98
CA PRO A 116 4.80 13.85 16.70
C PRO A 116 5.13 12.44 16.18
N TYR A 117 4.16 11.78 15.58
CA TYR A 117 4.42 10.57 14.80
C TYR A 117 5.20 10.95 13.54
N VAL A 118 6.33 10.30 13.30
CA VAL A 118 7.22 10.63 12.17
C VAL A 118 7.08 9.55 11.11
N MET A 119 6.50 9.92 9.96
CA MET A 119 6.36 9.05 8.79
C MET A 119 7.33 9.49 7.69
N LEU A 120 8.21 8.59 7.27
CA LEU A 120 9.12 8.78 6.14
C LEU A 120 8.55 8.05 4.92
N VAL A 121 8.28 8.78 3.83
CA VAL A 121 7.70 8.19 2.62
C VAL A 121 8.78 7.95 1.58
N VAL A 122 8.96 6.69 1.18
CA VAL A 122 9.99 6.24 0.25
C VAL A 122 9.38 5.53 -0.98
N GLY A 123 10.16 5.34 -2.04
CA GLY A 123 9.72 4.69 -3.28
C GLY A 123 10.30 5.37 -4.51
N VAL A 124 10.23 4.75 -5.69
CA VAL A 124 10.79 5.33 -6.92
C VAL A 124 10.01 6.55 -7.40
N ASN A 125 10.58 7.29 -8.35
CA ASN A 125 9.87 8.41 -8.96
C ASN A 125 8.69 7.91 -9.82
N GLY A 126 7.57 8.63 -9.77
CA GLY A 126 6.37 8.32 -10.57
C GLY A 126 5.39 7.32 -9.94
N VAL A 127 5.73 6.68 -8.82
CA VAL A 127 4.81 5.75 -8.13
C VAL A 127 3.68 6.45 -7.37
N GLY A 128 3.69 7.78 -7.28
CA GLY A 128 2.63 8.53 -6.59
C GLY A 128 2.95 8.93 -5.16
N LYS A 129 4.22 8.95 -4.71
CA LYS A 129 4.60 9.37 -3.35
C LYS A 129 3.97 10.69 -2.91
N THR A 130 4.24 11.77 -3.66
CA THR A 130 3.75 13.12 -3.33
C THR A 130 2.22 13.18 -3.30
N THR A 131 1.54 12.48 -4.20
CA THR A 131 0.07 12.36 -4.21
C THR A 131 -0.42 11.60 -2.99
N THR A 132 0.24 10.48 -2.65
CA THR A 132 -0.08 9.69 -1.44
C THR A 132 0.08 10.52 -0.18
N ILE A 133 1.18 11.29 -0.06
CA ILE A 133 1.41 12.21 1.06
C ILE A 133 0.29 13.25 1.18
N GLY A 134 -0.14 13.83 0.04
CA GLY A 134 -1.24 14.78 0.01
C GLY A 134 -2.56 14.17 0.50
N LYS A 135 -2.88 12.95 0.06
CA LYS A 135 -4.09 12.22 0.48
C LYS A 135 -4.00 11.77 1.96
N LEU A 136 -2.84 11.32 2.42
CA LEU A 136 -2.61 11.01 3.84
C LEU A 136 -2.82 12.26 4.71
N ALA A 137 -2.24 13.40 4.31
CA ALA A 137 -2.41 14.65 5.02
C ALA A 137 -3.89 15.07 5.09
N HIS A 138 -4.65 14.87 4.00
CA HIS A 138 -6.08 15.12 3.96
C HIS A 138 -6.82 14.23 4.96
N ASN A 139 -6.57 12.93 4.94
CA ASN A 139 -7.28 11.95 5.77
C ASN A 139 -6.93 12.11 7.26
N TYR A 140 -5.65 12.31 7.62
CA TYR A 140 -5.26 12.59 9.00
C TYR A 140 -5.87 13.89 9.52
N LYS A 141 -5.90 14.95 8.68
CA LYS A 141 -6.56 16.19 9.06
C LYS A 141 -8.06 16.02 9.25
N LYS A 142 -8.72 15.26 8.37
CA LYS A 142 -10.15 14.91 8.48
C LYS A 142 -10.44 14.13 9.76
N ALA A 143 -9.50 13.30 10.22
CA ALA A 143 -9.52 12.61 11.51
C ALA A 143 -9.17 13.52 12.72
N GLY A 144 -9.01 14.83 12.50
CA GLY A 144 -8.75 15.81 13.55
C GLY A 144 -7.29 15.93 14.00
N LYS A 145 -6.34 15.34 13.26
CA LYS A 145 -4.92 15.40 13.59
C LYS A 145 -4.25 16.68 13.02
N ASN A 146 -3.30 17.23 13.78
CA ASN A 146 -2.44 18.33 13.34
C ASN A 146 -1.28 17.79 12.51
N VAL A 147 -1.34 17.97 11.20
CA VAL A 147 -0.38 17.43 10.23
C VAL A 147 0.66 18.49 9.85
N LEU A 148 1.92 18.10 9.68
CA LEU A 148 2.99 18.89 9.09
C LEU A 148 3.66 18.10 7.97
N LEU A 149 4.00 18.78 6.84
CA LEU A 149 4.70 18.16 5.72
C LEU A 149 6.17 18.60 5.67
N GLY A 150 7.06 17.70 5.25
CA GLY A 150 8.47 17.97 4.98
C GLY A 150 8.83 17.65 3.52
N ALA A 151 9.32 18.65 2.76
CA ALA A 151 9.68 18.50 1.35
C ALA A 151 11.16 18.16 1.19
N ALA A 152 11.56 16.90 1.46
CA ALA A 152 12.95 16.49 1.38
C ALA A 152 13.37 15.92 -0.01
N ASP A 153 12.52 15.87 -1.04
CA ASP A 153 12.92 15.65 -2.46
C ASP A 153 13.42 16.98 -3.07
N THR A 154 14.50 17.52 -2.50
CA THR A 154 15.02 18.87 -2.80
C THR A 154 15.66 19.01 -4.18
N PHE A 155 16.00 17.91 -4.83
CA PHE A 155 16.61 17.91 -6.17
C PHE A 155 15.61 17.94 -7.32
N ARG A 156 14.30 17.90 -7.00
CA ARG A 156 13.22 17.96 -7.99
C ARG A 156 12.31 19.14 -7.69
N ALA A 157 12.53 20.26 -8.38
CA ALA A 157 11.71 21.46 -8.22
C ALA A 157 10.21 21.15 -8.33
N ALA A 158 9.81 20.35 -9.32
CA ALA A 158 8.42 19.94 -9.50
C ALA A 158 7.86 19.12 -8.33
N ALA A 159 8.67 18.34 -7.62
CA ALA A 159 8.21 17.59 -6.45
C ALA A 159 7.93 18.52 -5.26
N VAL A 160 8.83 19.45 -4.98
CA VAL A 160 8.64 20.48 -3.93
C VAL A 160 7.43 21.35 -4.23
N GLU A 161 7.26 21.78 -5.49
CA GLU A 161 6.10 22.56 -5.94
C GLU A 161 4.80 21.76 -5.79
N GLN A 162 4.78 20.51 -6.25
CA GLN A 162 3.61 19.63 -6.13
C GLN A 162 3.21 19.42 -4.67
N LEU A 163 4.17 19.19 -3.77
CA LEU A 163 3.89 19.03 -2.34
C LEU A 163 3.40 20.34 -1.72
N THR A 164 3.89 21.48 -2.19
CA THR A 164 3.40 22.79 -1.77
C THR A 164 1.93 22.99 -2.17
N ILE A 165 1.57 22.65 -3.41
CA ILE A 165 0.17 22.69 -3.88
C ILE A 165 -0.73 21.78 -3.02
N TRP A 166 -0.26 20.59 -2.67
CA TRP A 166 -0.99 19.70 -1.76
C TRP A 166 -1.15 20.32 -0.36
N SER A 167 -0.08 20.89 0.21
CA SER A 167 -0.10 21.59 1.49
C SER A 167 -1.15 22.70 1.53
N GLU A 168 -1.22 23.52 0.48
CA GLU A 168 -2.22 24.59 0.33
C GLU A 168 -3.63 24.04 0.18
N ARG A 169 -3.82 23.04 -0.72
CA ARG A 169 -5.13 22.41 -0.96
C ARG A 169 -5.74 21.78 0.28
N VAL A 170 -4.90 21.10 1.07
CA VAL A 170 -5.33 20.45 2.32
C VAL A 170 -5.30 21.44 3.49
N ASN A 171 -4.66 22.62 3.31
CA ASN A 171 -4.43 23.62 4.35
C ASN A 171 -3.70 23.03 5.57
N VAL A 172 -2.49 22.50 5.33
CA VAL A 172 -1.54 22.00 6.35
C VAL A 172 -0.20 22.68 6.15
N PRO A 173 0.58 22.97 7.21
CA PRO A 173 1.89 23.58 7.09
C PRO A 173 2.91 22.65 6.40
N ILE A 174 3.85 23.28 5.68
CA ILE A 174 4.96 22.61 5.03
C ILE A 174 6.29 23.23 5.43
N VAL A 175 7.31 22.39 5.64
CA VAL A 175 8.70 22.78 5.76
C VAL A 175 9.41 22.44 4.46
N LYS A 176 10.02 23.44 3.84
CA LYS A 176 10.79 23.34 2.60
C LYS A 176 11.98 24.28 2.64
N GLN A 177 13.02 23.96 1.89
CA GLN A 177 14.21 24.79 1.70
C GLN A 177 14.45 25.03 0.19
N PRO A 178 15.36 25.95 -0.18
CA PRO A 178 15.73 26.17 -1.57
C PRO A 178 16.14 24.88 -2.28
N MET A 179 15.91 24.85 -3.61
CA MET A 179 16.29 23.71 -4.45
C MET A 179 17.78 23.38 -4.27
N GLY A 180 18.09 22.08 -4.18
CA GLY A 180 19.45 21.57 -3.98
C GLY A 180 19.95 21.59 -2.53
N SER A 181 19.12 22.03 -1.57
CA SER A 181 19.44 21.89 -0.15
C SER A 181 19.60 20.43 0.26
N ASP A 182 20.32 20.17 1.34
CA ASP A 182 20.49 18.82 1.86
C ASP A 182 19.14 18.24 2.34
N PRO A 183 18.66 17.13 1.75
CA PRO A 183 17.42 16.46 2.17
C PRO A 183 17.35 16.18 3.66
N ALA A 184 18.48 15.80 4.26
CA ALA A 184 18.55 15.52 5.68
C ALA A 184 18.35 16.78 6.54
N ALA A 185 18.79 17.96 6.09
CA ALA A 185 18.52 19.22 6.77
C ALA A 185 17.03 19.57 6.75
N VAL A 186 16.35 19.38 5.60
CA VAL A 186 14.89 19.59 5.50
C VAL A 186 14.14 18.64 6.42
N ALA A 187 14.51 17.36 6.45
CA ALA A 187 13.89 16.37 7.33
C ALA A 187 14.06 16.73 8.82
N TYR A 188 15.28 17.15 9.21
CA TYR A 188 15.56 17.63 10.56
C TYR A 188 14.69 18.82 10.94
N ASP A 189 14.64 19.86 10.10
CA ASP A 189 13.85 21.05 10.34
C ASP A 189 12.33 20.74 10.41
N ALA A 190 11.86 19.80 9.57
CA ALA A 190 10.47 19.37 9.59
C ALA A 190 10.10 18.71 10.92
N VAL A 191 10.95 17.80 11.44
CA VAL A 191 10.70 17.14 12.73
C VAL A 191 10.81 18.15 13.88
N GLN A 192 11.81 19.02 13.88
CA GLN A 192 11.92 20.09 14.89
C GLN A 192 10.71 21.03 14.88
N SER A 193 10.24 21.42 13.67
CA SER A 193 9.05 22.26 13.52
C SER A 193 7.79 21.54 14.04
N ALA A 194 7.67 20.22 13.79
CA ALA A 194 6.55 19.42 14.27
C ALA A 194 6.51 19.34 15.81
N VAL A 195 7.67 19.15 16.45
CA VAL A 195 7.79 19.19 17.92
C VAL A 195 7.40 20.57 18.46
N ALA A 196 7.95 21.64 17.88
CA ALA A 196 7.68 23.02 18.34
C ALA A 196 6.21 23.41 18.19
N LYS A 197 5.55 22.96 17.11
CA LYS A 197 4.12 23.22 16.82
C LYS A 197 3.17 22.23 17.48
N LYS A 198 3.70 21.24 18.21
CA LYS A 198 2.90 20.14 18.81
C LYS A 198 2.01 19.45 17.77
N SER A 199 2.57 19.20 16.57
CA SER A 199 1.88 18.44 15.54
C SER A 199 1.67 16.99 16.01
N ASP A 200 0.57 16.36 15.59
CA ASP A 200 0.33 14.95 15.88
C ASP A 200 1.14 14.06 14.94
N ILE A 201 1.34 14.49 13.69
CA ILE A 201 2.11 13.76 12.67
C ILE A 201 2.94 14.70 11.79
N VAL A 202 4.14 14.26 11.42
CA VAL A 202 4.95 14.85 10.35
C VAL A 202 5.19 13.80 9.26
N ILE A 203 4.86 14.15 8.01
CA ILE A 203 5.03 13.29 6.83
C ILE A 203 6.11 13.89 5.94
N ILE A 204 7.18 13.12 5.66
CA ILE A 204 8.36 13.59 4.96
C ILE A 204 8.44 12.90 3.59
N ASP A 205 8.37 13.71 2.50
CA ASP A 205 8.62 13.26 1.12
C ASP A 205 10.12 13.09 0.88
N THR A 206 10.52 12.03 0.19
CA THR A 206 11.93 11.75 -0.13
C THR A 206 12.15 11.58 -1.63
N ALA A 207 13.41 11.72 -2.06
CA ALA A 207 13.81 11.39 -3.42
C ALA A 207 13.59 9.90 -3.73
N GLY A 208 13.38 9.59 -5.02
CA GLY A 208 13.11 8.22 -5.49
C GLY A 208 14.00 7.80 -6.67
N ARG A 209 15.28 8.21 -6.70
CA ARG A 209 16.21 7.96 -7.83
C ARG A 209 16.87 6.58 -7.72
N LEU A 210 16.13 5.50 -7.96
CA LEU A 210 16.61 4.13 -7.80
C LEU A 210 17.76 3.76 -8.78
N HIS A 211 17.93 4.48 -9.89
CA HIS A 211 19.04 4.25 -10.82
C HIS A 211 20.42 4.54 -10.19
N ASN A 212 20.48 5.34 -9.14
CA ASN A 212 21.67 5.53 -8.29
C ASN A 212 21.41 5.01 -6.87
N LYS A 213 21.26 3.67 -6.76
CA LYS A 213 20.86 2.99 -5.52
C LYS A 213 21.74 3.38 -4.33
N ALA A 214 23.06 3.30 -4.48
CA ALA A 214 23.99 3.56 -3.38
C ALA A 214 23.79 4.96 -2.79
N HIS A 215 23.72 5.97 -3.61
CA HIS A 215 23.52 7.35 -3.18
C HIS A 215 22.16 7.56 -2.51
N LEU A 216 21.08 6.98 -3.08
CA LEU A 216 19.75 7.06 -2.48
C LEU A 216 19.73 6.41 -1.09
N MET A 217 20.39 5.26 -0.93
CA MET A 217 20.45 4.55 0.35
C MET A 217 21.26 5.31 1.41
N GLU A 218 22.37 5.94 1.00
CA GLU A 218 23.14 6.83 1.87
C GLU A 218 22.31 8.04 2.31
N GLU A 219 21.56 8.65 1.39
CA GLU A 219 20.66 9.78 1.67
C GLU A 219 19.56 9.39 2.66
N LEU A 220 18.85 8.28 2.44
CA LEU A 220 17.82 7.79 3.35
C LEU A 220 18.38 7.44 4.73
N SER A 221 19.55 6.80 4.78
CA SER A 221 20.26 6.51 6.04
C SER A 221 20.68 7.78 6.78
N LYS A 222 21.08 8.82 6.04
CA LYS A 222 21.41 10.14 6.62
C LYS A 222 20.17 10.81 7.17
N ILE A 223 19.06 10.82 6.43
CA ILE A 223 17.76 11.33 6.88
C ILE A 223 17.35 10.67 8.19
N LYS A 224 17.35 9.33 8.25
CA LYS A 224 17.03 8.59 9.48
C LYS A 224 17.90 9.03 10.66
N ARG A 225 19.23 9.09 10.49
CA ARG A 225 20.14 9.49 11.55
C ARG A 225 19.91 10.92 12.08
N VAL A 226 19.51 11.86 11.23
CA VAL A 226 19.26 13.23 11.70
C VAL A 226 17.90 13.39 12.37
N ILE A 227 16.90 12.66 11.92
CA ILE A 227 15.59 12.57 12.58
C ILE A 227 15.76 12.03 14.01
N GLN A 228 16.57 10.99 14.19
CA GLN A 228 16.86 10.37 15.48
C GLN A 228 17.58 11.30 16.48
N LYS A 229 18.22 12.37 16.01
CA LYS A 229 18.77 13.40 16.91
C LYS A 229 17.69 14.24 17.58
N VAL A 230 16.50 14.31 16.99
CA VAL A 230 15.34 15.05 17.53
C VAL A 230 14.44 14.11 18.33
N ILE A 231 14.11 12.96 17.74
CA ILE A 231 13.26 11.92 18.34
C ILE A 231 13.99 10.58 18.18
N PRO A 232 14.54 10.00 19.25
CA PRO A 232 15.46 8.86 19.18
C PRO A 232 14.91 7.59 18.55
N ASP A 233 13.60 7.33 18.66
CA ASP A 233 12.90 6.17 18.12
C ASP A 233 12.24 6.44 16.74
N ALA A 234 12.39 7.64 16.17
CA ALA A 234 11.91 7.98 14.83
C ALA A 234 12.89 7.52 13.71
N PRO A 235 12.41 7.35 12.46
CA PRO A 235 11.01 7.42 12.05
C PRO A 235 10.20 6.28 12.66
N HIS A 236 8.95 6.56 13.05
CA HIS A 236 8.05 5.54 13.59
C HIS A 236 7.45 4.67 12.48
N GLU A 237 7.36 5.24 11.26
CA GLU A 237 6.91 4.55 10.07
C GLU A 237 7.79 4.91 8.86
N VAL A 238 8.25 3.90 8.13
CA VAL A 238 8.85 4.04 6.80
C VAL A 238 7.86 3.43 5.81
N LEU A 239 7.08 4.30 5.16
CA LEU A 239 6.05 3.92 4.20
C LEU A 239 6.65 3.80 2.80
N LEU A 240 6.70 2.57 2.27
CA LEU A 240 7.10 2.33 0.88
C LEU A 240 5.88 2.46 -0.04
N VAL A 241 5.95 3.38 -1.00
CA VAL A 241 4.93 3.57 -2.03
C VAL A 241 5.33 2.84 -3.30
N LEU A 242 4.45 1.96 -3.79
CA LEU A 242 4.61 1.16 -4.99
C LEU A 242 3.47 1.41 -5.99
N ASP A 243 3.77 1.32 -7.27
CA ASP A 243 2.79 1.44 -8.35
C ASP A 243 2.29 0.05 -8.75
N GLY A 244 1.05 -0.28 -8.42
CA GLY A 244 0.42 -1.57 -8.72
C GLY A 244 0.28 -1.84 -10.21
N SER A 245 0.26 -0.83 -11.07
CA SER A 245 0.17 -1.00 -12.52
C SER A 245 1.46 -1.57 -13.14
N THR A 246 2.58 -1.54 -12.41
CA THR A 246 3.87 -2.04 -12.90
C THR A 246 4.07 -3.54 -12.69
N GLY A 247 3.14 -4.23 -12.01
CA GLY A 247 3.18 -5.68 -11.79
C GLY A 247 4.49 -6.13 -11.12
N GLN A 248 5.19 -7.11 -11.70
CA GLN A 248 6.43 -7.68 -11.14
C GLN A 248 7.55 -6.65 -10.91
N ASN A 249 7.56 -5.51 -11.63
CA ASN A 249 8.54 -4.44 -11.36
C ASN A 249 8.34 -3.82 -9.96
N ALA A 250 7.11 -3.80 -9.43
CA ALA A 250 6.85 -3.34 -8.07
C ALA A 250 7.53 -4.26 -7.02
N LEU A 251 7.56 -5.57 -7.24
CA LEU A 251 8.28 -6.53 -6.41
C LEU A 251 9.78 -6.26 -6.36
N GLU A 252 10.40 -6.04 -7.52
CA GLU A 252 11.83 -5.70 -7.58
C GLU A 252 12.13 -4.37 -6.87
N GLN A 253 11.25 -3.38 -6.98
CA GLN A 253 11.38 -2.13 -6.24
C GLN A 253 11.27 -2.40 -4.72
N ALA A 254 10.27 -3.16 -4.29
CA ALA A 254 10.10 -3.52 -2.88
C ALA A 254 11.35 -4.21 -2.33
N LYS A 255 11.90 -5.19 -3.04
CA LYS A 255 13.14 -5.89 -2.68
C LYS A 255 14.31 -4.94 -2.46
N HIS A 256 14.46 -3.94 -3.33
CA HIS A 256 15.55 -2.97 -3.21
C HIS A 256 15.37 -2.04 -2.02
N PHE A 257 14.16 -1.54 -1.79
CA PHE A 257 13.92 -0.65 -0.66
C PHE A 257 13.96 -1.38 0.68
N THR A 258 13.40 -2.58 0.79
CA THR A 258 13.43 -3.37 2.04
C THR A 258 14.85 -3.82 2.42
N ALA A 259 15.72 -4.08 1.43
CA ALA A 259 17.13 -4.39 1.69
C ALA A 259 17.95 -3.18 2.16
N ALA A 260 17.46 -1.97 1.96
CA ALA A 260 18.24 -0.74 2.12
C ALA A 260 17.71 0.20 3.19
N THR A 261 16.45 0.07 3.56
CA THR A 261 15.80 0.84 4.63
C THR A 261 14.84 -0.07 5.39
N ASP A 262 14.60 0.24 6.66
CA ASP A 262 13.67 -0.52 7.50
C ASP A 262 12.22 -0.16 7.14
N VAL A 263 11.75 -0.64 5.98
CA VAL A 263 10.35 -0.45 5.56
C VAL A 263 9.43 -1.14 6.57
N THR A 264 8.47 -0.38 7.10
CA THR A 264 7.52 -0.88 8.11
C THR A 264 6.11 -1.06 7.56
N SER A 265 5.77 -0.36 6.47
CA SER A 265 4.45 -0.44 5.84
C SER A 265 4.53 -0.16 4.34
N ILE A 266 3.52 -0.60 3.60
CA ILE A 266 3.45 -0.45 2.14
C ILE A 266 2.14 0.25 1.76
N ALA A 267 2.24 1.18 0.80
CA ALA A 267 1.10 1.74 0.07
C ALA A 267 1.17 1.31 -1.40
N ILE A 268 0.10 0.75 -1.94
CA ILE A 268 0.02 0.35 -3.34
C ILE A 268 -0.95 1.29 -4.06
N THR A 269 -0.45 2.00 -5.06
CA THR A 269 -1.19 3.03 -5.81
C THR A 269 -1.63 2.52 -7.19
N LYS A 270 -2.52 3.28 -7.84
CA LYS A 270 -2.96 3.08 -9.24
C LYS A 270 -3.64 1.73 -9.49
N LEU A 271 -4.30 1.18 -8.50
CA LEU A 271 -5.05 -0.08 -8.66
C LEU A 271 -6.28 0.08 -9.57
N ASP A 272 -6.83 1.29 -9.66
CA ASP A 272 -7.94 1.66 -10.55
C ASP A 272 -7.60 1.56 -12.05
N GLY A 273 -6.33 1.69 -12.38
CA GLY A 273 -5.83 1.66 -13.77
C GLY A 273 -5.46 0.28 -14.28
N THR A 274 -5.43 -0.77 -13.46
CA THR A 274 -4.75 -2.02 -13.79
C THR A 274 -5.62 -3.27 -13.61
N ALA A 275 -5.36 -4.30 -14.43
CA ALA A 275 -5.82 -5.67 -14.23
C ALA A 275 -4.79 -6.53 -13.45
N LYS A 276 -3.70 -5.91 -12.96
CA LYS A 276 -2.55 -6.56 -12.31
C LYS A 276 -2.60 -6.53 -10.78
N GLY A 277 -3.79 -6.45 -10.20
CA GLY A 277 -3.95 -6.33 -8.75
C GLY A 277 -3.45 -7.53 -7.94
N GLY A 278 -3.17 -8.66 -8.58
CA GLY A 278 -2.50 -9.80 -7.95
C GLY A 278 -1.12 -9.48 -7.37
N VAL A 279 -0.48 -8.41 -7.85
CA VAL A 279 0.80 -7.94 -7.30
C VAL A 279 0.70 -7.57 -5.80
N VAL A 280 -0.48 -7.19 -5.31
CA VAL A 280 -0.73 -6.95 -3.88
C VAL A 280 -0.45 -8.21 -3.06
N LEU A 281 -0.93 -9.36 -3.58
CA LEU A 281 -0.73 -10.67 -2.94
C LEU A 281 0.75 -11.08 -2.94
N ALA A 282 1.41 -10.88 -4.09
CA ALA A 282 2.83 -11.17 -4.23
C ALA A 282 3.70 -10.35 -3.26
N ILE A 283 3.44 -9.04 -3.16
CA ILE A 283 4.16 -8.13 -2.26
C ILE A 283 3.93 -8.52 -0.79
N ALA A 284 2.68 -8.72 -0.39
CA ALA A 284 2.33 -9.08 0.99
C ALA A 284 2.95 -10.43 1.38
N ASN A 285 2.91 -11.40 0.50
CA ASN A 285 3.47 -12.72 0.76
C ASN A 285 4.99 -12.74 0.85
N GLN A 286 5.66 -12.09 -0.10
CA GLN A 286 7.12 -12.19 -0.21
C GLN A 286 7.85 -11.39 0.87
N PHE A 287 7.36 -10.20 1.23
CA PHE A 287 8.07 -9.32 2.15
C PHE A 287 7.58 -9.43 3.59
N LYS A 288 6.38 -9.98 3.82
CA LYS A 288 5.75 -10.06 5.16
C LYS A 288 5.67 -8.69 5.85
N ILE A 289 5.63 -7.61 5.05
CA ILE A 289 5.42 -6.24 5.49
C ILE A 289 3.96 -5.91 5.21
N PRO A 290 3.21 -5.33 6.18
CA PRO A 290 1.81 -5.06 6.00
C PRO A 290 1.57 -4.05 4.87
N VAL A 291 0.63 -4.35 3.97
CA VAL A 291 0.02 -3.36 3.10
C VAL A 291 -0.93 -2.55 3.96
N LYS A 292 -0.67 -1.25 4.12
CA LYS A 292 -1.44 -0.37 5.00
C LYS A 292 -2.44 0.49 4.23
N TYR A 293 -2.05 0.91 3.01
CA TYR A 293 -2.88 1.78 2.18
C TYR A 293 -2.96 1.29 0.75
N ILE A 294 -4.11 1.53 0.12
CA ILE A 294 -4.33 1.31 -1.31
C ILE A 294 -4.90 2.57 -1.97
N GLY A 295 -4.33 2.92 -3.12
CA GLY A 295 -4.80 4.02 -3.97
C GLY A 295 -5.67 3.46 -5.09
N VAL A 296 -6.95 3.85 -5.09
CA VAL A 296 -8.00 3.34 -5.98
C VAL A 296 -8.58 4.40 -6.90
N GLY A 297 -7.90 5.53 -7.06
CA GLY A 297 -8.31 6.64 -7.93
C GLY A 297 -7.56 7.93 -7.66
N GLU A 298 -8.01 9.03 -8.29
CA GLU A 298 -7.32 10.33 -8.26
C GLU A 298 -7.88 11.32 -7.22
N LYS A 299 -9.08 11.09 -6.67
CA LYS A 299 -9.72 11.98 -5.69
C LYS A 299 -8.96 11.94 -4.35
N MET A 300 -9.18 12.95 -3.51
CA MET A 300 -8.56 13.04 -2.18
C MET A 300 -8.93 11.86 -1.26
N ASP A 301 -10.16 11.38 -1.35
CA ASP A 301 -10.68 10.26 -0.56
C ASP A 301 -10.32 8.88 -1.17
N ASP A 302 -9.69 8.81 -2.38
CA ASP A 302 -9.34 7.55 -3.06
C ASP A 302 -8.00 6.94 -2.56
N LEU A 303 -7.64 7.19 -1.31
CA LEU A 303 -6.61 6.46 -0.57
C LEU A 303 -7.29 5.80 0.62
N LEU A 304 -7.42 4.49 0.56
CA LEU A 304 -8.12 3.70 1.56
C LEU A 304 -7.13 2.99 2.48
N ILE A 305 -7.53 2.76 3.73
CA ILE A 305 -6.85 1.80 4.61
C ILE A 305 -7.10 0.41 4.03
N PHE A 306 -6.06 -0.41 3.96
CA PHE A 306 -6.17 -1.75 3.40
C PHE A 306 -6.83 -2.68 4.41
N ASP A 307 -7.96 -3.25 4.04
CA ASP A 307 -8.61 -4.38 4.72
C ASP A 307 -8.53 -5.61 3.81
N LYS A 308 -7.85 -6.68 4.29
CA LYS A 308 -7.61 -7.89 3.50
C LYS A 308 -8.91 -8.61 3.14
N HIS A 309 -9.92 -8.59 4.04
CA HIS A 309 -11.19 -9.25 3.79
C HIS A 309 -12.00 -8.50 2.73
N GLU A 310 -12.12 -7.17 2.87
CA GLU A 310 -12.81 -6.34 1.88
C GLU A 310 -12.12 -6.39 0.52
N PHE A 311 -10.77 -6.38 0.50
CA PHE A 311 -9.99 -6.48 -0.73
C PHE A 311 -10.23 -7.82 -1.44
N VAL A 312 -10.12 -8.95 -0.73
CA VAL A 312 -10.33 -10.28 -1.31
C VAL A 312 -11.79 -10.46 -1.71
N ASP A 313 -12.74 -10.05 -0.87
CA ASP A 313 -14.16 -10.06 -1.21
C ASP A 313 -14.44 -9.27 -2.49
N SER A 314 -13.82 -8.09 -2.65
CA SER A 314 -13.95 -7.28 -3.87
C SER A 314 -13.41 -8.00 -5.11
N LEU A 315 -12.34 -8.81 -5.00
CA LEU A 315 -11.80 -9.57 -6.14
C LEU A 315 -12.72 -10.69 -6.62
N PHE A 316 -13.49 -11.31 -5.70
CA PHE A 316 -14.32 -12.49 -5.98
C PHE A 316 -15.81 -12.18 -6.18
N ASN A 317 -16.31 -11.07 -5.68
CA ASN A 317 -17.72 -10.71 -5.80
C ASN A 317 -17.99 -9.94 -7.09
N LEU A 318 -18.43 -10.62 -8.13
CA LEU A 318 -19.13 -9.97 -9.24
C LEU A 318 -20.58 -9.70 -8.80
N GLU A 319 -20.87 -8.56 -8.17
CA GLU A 319 -22.25 -8.07 -8.21
C GLU A 319 -22.57 -7.83 -9.69
N LYS A 320 -23.59 -8.52 -10.19
CA LYS A 320 -24.13 -8.25 -11.53
C LYS A 320 -24.59 -6.79 -11.55
N PRO A 321 -24.27 -6.04 -12.64
CA PRO A 321 -24.72 -4.67 -12.81
C PRO A 321 -26.24 -4.54 -12.75
#